data_14c1ce09c206c3f9f683907cf282d386
#
_entry.id   14c1ce09c206c3f9f683907cf282d386
#
_cell.length_a   1.000
_cell.length_b   1.000
_cell.length_c   1.000
_cell.angle_alpha   90.00
_cell.angle_beta   90.00
_cell.angle_gamma   90.00
#
_symmetry.space_group_name_H-M   'P 1'
#
loop_
_entity.id
_entity.type
_entity.pdbx_description
1 polymer ?
#
loop_
_entity_poly.entity_id
_entity_poly.type
_entity_poly.pdbx_seq_one_letter_code
_entity_poly.pdbx_strand_id
1 'polypeptide(L)'
;MKIRISFVAAISFCISIARADEAIFAWTYTTDLLPKGKWEFEQWMTARLEKAHGIYNVFDFREELEYGVTDNFQIALYLNHHYVNASDDIPVADPAHPKRLLPGVFETGGEDVHAGHDPSTRFDSYHFESVSFEAIYRLLSPYKDPIGLALYFEPAVGDQETELEWKILLQKNWLEDRLVWALNVNYELEYEKEEEDEWEREGMFEWFTGLSYRFMRNWSAGLEFWNHHEFGNATVHEHSAYFLGPTVHYGGERWWATLGFLQQLPVGQAFSQENKEFAAHDGYIFGDEHEKYYVRVRIGFNF
;
A
#
# COMPACT_ATOMS: atom_id res chain seq x y z
N MET A 1 44.64 -18.60 53.41
CA MET A 1 44.72 -18.44 51.94
C MET A 1 43.35 -17.99 51.48
N LYS A 2 43.18 -16.67 51.23
CA LYS A 2 41.90 -16.10 50.83
C LYS A 2 41.91 -15.89 49.28
N ILE A 3 41.10 -16.69 48.60
CA ILE A 3 40.94 -16.58 47.14
C ILE A 3 39.95 -15.40 46.84
N ARG A 4 40.46 -14.34 46.21
CA ARG A 4 39.63 -13.24 45.70
C ARG A 4 39.20 -13.61 44.28
N ILE A 5 37.91 -13.87 44.08
CA ILE A 5 37.30 -14.01 42.74
C ILE A 5 36.95 -12.61 42.29
N SER A 6 37.68 -12.11 41.28
CA SER A 6 37.36 -10.86 40.60
C SER A 6 36.33 -11.16 39.48
N PHE A 7 35.10 -10.68 39.65
CA PHE A 7 34.11 -10.68 38.60
C PHE A 7 34.45 -9.55 37.61
N VAL A 8 34.93 -9.92 36.44
CA VAL A 8 35.02 -8.97 35.30
C VAL A 8 33.67 -8.95 34.62
N ALA A 9 32.90 -7.89 34.86
CA ALA A 9 31.68 -7.62 34.10
C ALA A 9 32.08 -7.14 32.70
N ALA A 10 31.96 -7.99 31.69
CA ALA A 10 32.04 -7.60 30.29
C ALA A 10 30.77 -6.85 29.94
N ILE A 11 30.86 -5.52 29.91
CA ILE A 11 29.80 -4.66 29.30
C ILE A 11 29.92 -4.86 27.81
N SER A 12 29.09 -5.72 27.24
CA SER A 12 28.86 -5.77 25.80
C SER A 12 28.11 -4.50 25.40
N PHE A 13 28.86 -3.54 24.87
CA PHE A 13 28.29 -2.44 24.15
C PHE A 13 27.67 -3.02 22.84
N CYS A 14 26.40 -3.37 22.86
CA CYS A 14 25.63 -3.58 21.62
C CYS A 14 25.52 -2.21 20.97
N ILE A 15 26.40 -1.90 20.03
CA ILE A 15 26.18 -0.84 19.06
C ILE A 15 25.00 -1.36 18.22
N SER A 16 23.80 -0.91 18.56
CA SER A 16 22.66 -1.00 17.66
C SER A 16 23.02 -0.11 16.47
N ILE A 17 23.45 -0.71 15.37
CA ILE A 17 23.47 -0.01 14.10
C ILE A 17 22.00 0.26 13.82
N ALA A 18 21.55 1.49 14.04
CA ALA A 18 20.25 1.94 13.60
C ALA A 18 20.22 1.73 12.09
N ARG A 19 19.48 0.74 11.63
CA ARG A 19 19.14 0.55 10.24
C ARG A 19 18.02 1.55 10.00
N ALA A 20 18.34 2.66 9.37
CA ALA A 20 17.38 3.63 8.96
C ALA A 20 16.78 3.15 7.65
N ASP A 21 15.48 3.28 7.55
CA ASP A 21 14.67 3.14 6.34
C ASP A 21 14.57 1.74 5.70
N GLU A 22 14.50 0.70 6.50
CA GLU A 22 14.06 -0.59 6.00
C GLU A 22 12.53 -0.67 6.13
N ALA A 23 11.81 -0.88 5.03
CA ALA A 23 10.36 -1.04 5.07
C ALA A 23 9.97 -2.37 5.73
N ILE A 24 9.81 -2.34 7.06
CA ILE A 24 9.44 -3.53 7.86
C ILE A 24 7.99 -3.98 7.66
N PHE A 25 7.20 -3.17 6.99
CA PHE A 25 5.83 -3.43 6.55
C PHE A 25 5.74 -3.38 5.04
N ALA A 26 4.77 -4.06 4.46
CA ALA A 26 4.56 -4.06 3.02
C ALA A 26 3.73 -2.86 2.54
N TRP A 27 2.77 -2.37 3.37
CA TRP A 27 1.88 -1.25 3.04
C TRP A 27 2.03 -0.06 3.98
N THR A 28 2.29 -0.32 5.26
CA THR A 28 2.36 0.71 6.29
C THR A 28 3.73 1.37 6.32
N TYR A 29 3.80 2.68 6.14
CA TYR A 29 5.04 3.44 6.29
C TYR A 29 5.38 3.63 7.77
N THR A 30 6.66 3.60 8.09
CA THR A 30 7.20 4.06 9.37
C THR A 30 7.59 5.54 9.27
N THR A 31 8.13 6.12 10.35
CA THR A 31 8.74 7.46 10.33
C THR A 31 10.26 7.40 10.22
N ASP A 32 10.80 6.21 9.92
CA ASP A 32 12.22 6.05 9.67
C ASP A 32 12.54 6.57 8.27
N LEU A 33 13.65 7.27 8.13
CA LEU A 33 14.09 7.91 6.89
C LEU A 33 15.55 7.59 6.65
N LEU A 34 15.98 7.63 5.39
CA LEU A 34 17.37 7.54 5.00
C LEU A 34 18.21 8.65 5.67
N PRO A 35 19.39 8.31 6.21
CA PRO A 35 20.33 9.30 6.72
C PRO A 35 20.76 10.27 5.63
N LYS A 36 21.08 11.49 6.02
CA LYS A 36 21.56 12.52 5.11
C LYS A 36 22.65 12.01 4.16
N GLY A 37 22.44 12.19 2.85
CA GLY A 37 23.39 11.87 1.78
C GLY A 37 23.41 10.40 1.40
N LYS A 38 22.52 9.59 1.92
CA LYS A 38 22.33 8.19 1.55
C LYS A 38 21.31 8.04 0.43
N TRP A 39 21.50 6.98 -0.33
CA TRP A 39 20.62 6.57 -1.41
C TRP A 39 20.13 5.16 -1.14
N GLU A 40 18.89 4.88 -1.53
CA GLU A 40 18.33 3.54 -1.62
C GLU A 40 17.63 3.39 -2.96
N PHE A 41 17.71 2.20 -3.53
CA PHE A 41 16.87 1.77 -4.64
C PHE A 41 15.96 0.68 -4.17
N GLU A 42 14.66 0.85 -4.40
CA GLU A 42 13.65 -0.18 -4.11
C GLU A 42 12.98 -0.69 -5.39
N GLN A 43 12.65 -1.96 -5.37
CA GLN A 43 11.73 -2.59 -6.32
C GLN A 43 10.52 -3.10 -5.56
N TRP A 44 9.34 -2.64 -5.94
CA TRP A 44 8.09 -3.16 -5.45
C TRP A 44 7.42 -4.03 -6.52
N MET A 45 6.79 -5.09 -6.08
CA MET A 45 5.92 -5.94 -6.89
C MET A 45 4.68 -6.24 -6.08
N THR A 46 3.52 -5.82 -6.56
CA THR A 46 2.23 -6.13 -5.94
C THR A 46 1.41 -6.97 -6.91
N ALA A 47 0.94 -8.12 -6.46
CA ALA A 47 -0.07 -8.89 -7.17
C ALA A 47 -1.43 -8.61 -6.51
N ARG A 48 -2.35 -8.03 -7.26
CA ARG A 48 -3.76 -7.84 -6.94
C ARG A 48 -4.53 -8.98 -7.62
N LEU A 49 -5.21 -9.81 -6.83
CA LEU A 49 -5.69 -11.10 -7.32
C LEU A 49 -7.17 -11.31 -6.97
N GLU A 50 -7.91 -11.76 -7.96
CA GLU A 50 -9.30 -12.20 -7.87
C GLU A 50 -10.29 -11.10 -7.44
N LYS A 51 -11.17 -10.68 -8.33
CA LYS A 51 -12.40 -9.97 -8.00
C LYS A 51 -13.50 -10.95 -7.58
N ALA A 52 -14.73 -10.48 -7.38
CA ALA A 52 -15.83 -11.35 -6.98
C ALA A 52 -16.15 -12.42 -8.05
N HIS A 53 -15.95 -12.09 -9.33
CA HIS A 53 -16.25 -12.92 -10.48
C HIS A 53 -15.06 -13.05 -11.43
N GLY A 54 -15.14 -13.95 -12.39
CA GLY A 54 -14.23 -14.10 -13.50
C GLY A 54 -12.76 -14.28 -13.15
N ILE A 55 -11.92 -13.68 -13.97
CA ILE A 55 -10.46 -13.60 -13.78
C ILE A 55 -10.10 -12.12 -13.75
N TYR A 56 -9.47 -11.70 -12.67
CA TYR A 56 -8.88 -10.37 -12.58
C TYR A 56 -7.59 -10.48 -11.79
N ASN A 57 -6.47 -10.27 -12.46
CA ASN A 57 -5.15 -10.30 -11.86
C ASN A 57 -4.34 -9.12 -12.39
N VAL A 58 -3.90 -8.26 -11.49
CA VAL A 58 -3.04 -7.13 -11.80
C VAL A 58 -1.71 -7.32 -11.09
N PHE A 59 -0.64 -6.98 -11.78
CA PHE A 59 0.71 -7.02 -11.24
C PHE A 59 1.32 -5.63 -11.38
N ASP A 60 1.33 -4.88 -10.28
CA ASP A 60 1.93 -3.55 -10.22
C ASP A 60 3.42 -3.68 -9.94
N PHE A 61 4.19 -2.82 -10.57
CA PHE A 61 5.63 -2.67 -10.38
C PHE A 61 5.94 -1.20 -10.13
N ARG A 62 6.77 -0.94 -9.11
CA ARG A 62 7.28 0.40 -8.82
C ARG A 62 8.79 0.31 -8.64
N GLU A 63 9.53 1.04 -9.43
CA GLU A 63 10.95 1.31 -9.23
C GLU A 63 11.07 2.62 -8.50
N GLU A 64 11.71 2.59 -7.35
CA GLU A 64 11.90 3.73 -6.48
C GLU A 64 13.37 4.06 -6.31
N LEU A 65 13.69 5.35 -6.40
CA LEU A 65 15.01 5.87 -6.06
C LEU A 65 14.87 6.95 -4.99
N GLU A 66 15.34 6.63 -3.79
CA GLU A 66 15.26 7.48 -2.62
C GLU A 66 16.57 8.20 -2.30
N TYR A 67 16.44 9.39 -1.68
CA TYR A 67 17.57 10.18 -1.22
C TYR A 67 17.29 10.90 0.10
N GLY A 68 18.13 10.64 1.11
CA GLY A 68 18.16 11.39 2.36
C GLY A 68 18.74 12.79 2.19
N VAL A 69 17.89 13.80 2.06
CA VAL A 69 18.32 15.22 1.91
C VAL A 69 18.90 15.76 3.21
N THR A 70 18.23 15.44 4.32
CA THR A 70 18.68 15.67 5.70
C THR A 70 18.29 14.47 6.55
N ASP A 71 18.71 14.40 7.81
CA ASP A 71 18.28 13.31 8.71
C ASP A 71 16.76 13.33 9.03
N ASN A 72 16.05 14.37 8.60
CA ASN A 72 14.60 14.51 8.82
C ASN A 72 13.82 14.79 7.53
N PHE A 73 14.45 14.76 6.37
CA PHE A 73 13.80 15.03 5.09
C PHE A 73 14.35 14.10 4.01
N GLN A 74 13.46 13.34 3.39
CA GLN A 74 13.72 12.40 2.31
C GLN A 74 12.85 12.74 1.11
N ILE A 75 13.37 12.44 -0.07
CA ILE A 75 12.65 12.50 -1.33
C ILE A 75 12.84 11.19 -2.08
N ALA A 76 11.86 10.82 -2.90
CA ALA A 76 11.97 9.70 -3.83
C ALA A 76 11.37 10.03 -5.19
N LEU A 77 11.77 9.26 -6.19
CA LEU A 77 11.21 9.27 -7.54
C LEU A 77 10.78 7.85 -7.88
N TYR A 78 9.57 7.70 -8.42
CA TYR A 78 9.02 6.42 -8.82
C TYR A 78 8.74 6.35 -10.31
N LEU A 79 8.88 5.13 -10.85
CA LEU A 79 8.29 4.73 -12.13
C LEU A 79 7.24 3.67 -11.82
N ASN A 80 5.99 3.94 -12.21
CA ASN A 80 4.86 3.07 -11.95
C ASN A 80 4.41 2.42 -13.26
N HIS A 81 4.19 1.11 -13.24
CA HIS A 81 3.69 0.37 -14.38
C HIS A 81 3.01 -0.92 -13.92
N HIS A 82 2.08 -1.42 -14.71
CA HIS A 82 1.33 -2.62 -14.37
C HIS A 82 1.11 -3.55 -15.57
N TYR A 83 0.80 -4.79 -15.25
CA TYR A 83 0.31 -5.80 -16.19
C TYR A 83 -1.04 -6.31 -15.71
N VAL A 84 -2.05 -6.25 -16.59
CA VAL A 84 -3.43 -6.63 -16.30
C VAL A 84 -3.82 -7.87 -17.09
N ASN A 85 -4.57 -8.76 -16.46
CA ASN A 85 -5.19 -9.93 -17.07
C ASN A 85 -6.60 -10.08 -16.51
N ALA A 86 -7.60 -9.71 -17.30
CA ALA A 86 -9.01 -9.70 -16.89
C ALA A 86 -9.91 -10.47 -17.89
N SER A 87 -10.96 -11.11 -17.40
CA SER A 87 -12.00 -11.77 -18.20
C SER A 87 -13.23 -12.06 -17.36
N ASP A 88 -14.39 -11.64 -17.85
CA ASP A 88 -15.72 -11.91 -17.26
C ASP A 88 -15.80 -11.53 -15.76
N ASP A 89 -15.21 -10.42 -15.37
CA ASP A 89 -15.01 -10.00 -13.98
C ASP A 89 -16.06 -8.99 -13.50
N ILE A 90 -16.73 -8.27 -14.42
CA ILE A 90 -17.75 -7.27 -14.10
C ILE A 90 -19.15 -7.83 -14.34
N PRO A 91 -20.07 -7.76 -13.35
CA PRO A 91 -21.46 -8.13 -13.53
C PRO A 91 -22.21 -7.09 -14.37
N VAL A 92 -22.96 -7.55 -15.37
CA VAL A 92 -23.67 -6.68 -16.33
C VAL A 92 -25.00 -6.18 -15.77
N ALA A 93 -25.26 -4.89 -15.87
CA ALA A 93 -26.52 -4.29 -15.50
C ALA A 93 -27.64 -4.64 -16.51
N ASP A 94 -28.90 -4.77 -16.03
CA ASP A 94 -30.07 -4.95 -16.88
C ASP A 94 -30.36 -3.67 -17.69
N PRO A 95 -30.29 -3.66 -19.02
CA PRO A 95 -30.53 -2.46 -19.83
C PRO A 95 -31.92 -1.83 -19.65
N ALA A 96 -32.91 -2.65 -19.20
CA ALA A 96 -34.27 -2.16 -18.92
C ALA A 96 -34.41 -1.61 -17.48
N HIS A 97 -33.49 -2.01 -16.60
CA HIS A 97 -33.44 -1.61 -15.20
C HIS A 97 -31.98 -1.45 -14.77
N PRO A 98 -31.30 -0.34 -15.13
CA PRO A 98 -29.85 -0.17 -14.95
C PRO A 98 -29.33 -0.35 -13.51
N LYS A 99 -30.21 -0.28 -12.53
CA LYS A 99 -29.91 -0.53 -11.12
C LYS A 99 -30.02 -2.01 -10.70
N ARG A 100 -30.21 -2.92 -11.66
CA ARG A 100 -30.35 -4.35 -11.41
C ARG A 100 -29.34 -5.13 -12.24
N LEU A 101 -28.61 -6.02 -11.59
CA LEU A 101 -27.66 -6.91 -12.28
C LEU A 101 -28.38 -8.06 -12.98
N LEU A 102 -27.89 -8.46 -14.16
CA LEU A 102 -28.33 -9.64 -14.89
C LEU A 102 -27.72 -10.90 -14.26
N PRO A 103 -28.50 -11.86 -13.79
CA PRO A 103 -27.97 -13.05 -13.15
C PRO A 103 -27.10 -13.89 -14.10
N GLY A 104 -25.82 -14.09 -13.74
CA GLY A 104 -24.90 -14.95 -14.48
C GLY A 104 -24.41 -14.37 -15.80
N VAL A 105 -24.53 -13.06 -16.02
CA VAL A 105 -24.00 -12.36 -17.18
C VAL A 105 -22.87 -11.46 -16.71
N PHE A 106 -21.69 -11.64 -17.28
CA PHE A 106 -20.48 -10.90 -16.93
C PHE A 106 -19.81 -10.38 -18.19
N GLU A 107 -19.04 -9.31 -18.05
CA GLU A 107 -18.18 -8.75 -19.07
C GLU A 107 -16.78 -8.49 -18.52
N THR A 108 -15.83 -8.16 -19.36
CA THR A 108 -14.46 -7.83 -18.98
C THR A 108 -14.36 -6.32 -18.81
N GLY A 109 -13.89 -5.88 -17.64
CA GLY A 109 -13.77 -4.47 -17.31
C GLY A 109 -13.00 -4.23 -16.02
N GLY A 110 -13.20 -3.09 -15.41
CA GLY A 110 -12.54 -2.63 -14.19
C GLY A 110 -11.54 -1.53 -14.45
N GLU A 111 -11.10 -0.89 -13.39
CA GLU A 111 -10.26 0.28 -13.33
C GLU A 111 -9.00 0.20 -14.22
N ASP A 112 -8.30 -0.92 -14.20
CA ASP A 112 -7.07 -1.13 -14.99
C ASP A 112 -7.33 -1.61 -16.44
N VAL A 113 -8.59 -1.74 -16.87
CA VAL A 113 -8.96 -2.13 -18.24
C VAL A 113 -9.22 -0.87 -19.07
N HIS A 114 -8.36 -0.64 -20.06
CA HIS A 114 -8.42 0.58 -20.87
C HIS A 114 -9.79 0.87 -21.49
N ALA A 115 -10.16 2.12 -21.48
CA ALA A 115 -11.30 2.66 -22.20
C ALA A 115 -11.31 2.20 -23.67
N GLY A 116 -12.47 1.78 -24.15
CA GLY A 116 -12.66 1.28 -25.53
C GLY A 116 -12.25 -0.20 -25.73
N HIS A 117 -11.92 -0.95 -24.68
CA HIS A 117 -11.81 -2.41 -24.75
C HIS A 117 -13.17 -3.04 -25.09
N ASP A 118 -13.16 -4.10 -25.94
CA ASP A 118 -14.38 -4.88 -26.19
C ASP A 118 -14.71 -5.77 -24.97
N PRO A 119 -15.75 -5.45 -24.19
CA PRO A 119 -16.05 -6.14 -22.94
C PRO A 119 -16.40 -7.61 -23.12
N SER A 120 -16.64 -8.07 -24.33
CA SER A 120 -16.89 -9.49 -24.66
C SER A 120 -15.60 -10.31 -24.82
N THR A 121 -14.42 -9.68 -24.73
CA THR A 121 -13.12 -10.32 -24.94
C THR A 121 -12.25 -10.20 -23.71
N ARG A 122 -11.28 -11.13 -23.59
CA ARG A 122 -10.26 -11.08 -22.53
C ARG A 122 -9.33 -9.88 -22.73
N PHE A 123 -9.02 -9.19 -21.68
CA PHE A 123 -7.98 -8.17 -21.61
C PHE A 123 -6.66 -8.77 -21.10
N ASP A 124 -5.56 -8.43 -21.76
CA ASP A 124 -4.22 -8.92 -21.42
C ASP A 124 -3.20 -7.88 -21.91
N SER A 125 -2.74 -7.00 -21.03
CA SER A 125 -1.90 -5.89 -21.46
C SER A 125 -0.95 -5.41 -20.36
N TYR A 126 0.17 -4.80 -20.79
CA TYR A 126 1.16 -4.14 -19.95
C TYR A 126 1.17 -2.65 -20.25
N HIS A 127 1.16 -1.83 -19.21
CA HIS A 127 1.11 -0.38 -19.32
C HIS A 127 2.15 0.29 -18.44
N PHE A 128 2.69 1.39 -18.94
CA PHE A 128 3.32 2.40 -18.12
C PHE A 128 2.21 3.32 -17.59
N GLU A 129 2.14 3.47 -16.28
CA GLU A 129 1.08 4.19 -15.59
C GLU A 129 1.49 5.64 -15.35
N SER A 130 2.46 5.86 -14.48
CA SER A 130 2.82 7.21 -14.07
C SER A 130 4.28 7.35 -13.61
N VAL A 131 4.69 8.59 -13.42
CA VAL A 131 5.88 8.97 -12.66
C VAL A 131 5.41 9.70 -11.42
N SER A 132 5.88 9.31 -10.24
CA SER A 132 5.58 10.03 -9.01
C SER A 132 6.83 10.54 -8.29
N PHE A 133 6.63 11.57 -7.48
CA PHE A 133 7.64 12.20 -6.66
C PHE A 133 7.19 12.25 -5.21
N GLU A 134 7.94 11.61 -4.32
CA GLU A 134 7.66 11.57 -2.90
C GLU A 134 8.49 12.58 -2.12
N ALA A 135 7.89 13.14 -1.07
CA ALA A 135 8.58 13.94 -0.07
C ALA A 135 8.08 13.57 1.34
N ILE A 136 8.99 13.13 2.21
CA ILE A 136 8.68 12.83 3.61
C ILE A 136 9.47 13.75 4.54
N TYR A 137 8.75 14.41 5.46
CA TYR A 137 9.36 15.27 6.48
C TYR A 137 9.02 14.77 7.89
N ARG A 138 10.03 14.27 8.64
CA ARG A 138 9.89 13.81 10.01
C ARG A 138 9.94 14.97 10.99
N LEU A 139 8.83 15.15 11.73
CA LEU A 139 8.67 16.14 12.77
C LEU A 139 9.17 15.65 14.13
N LEU A 140 8.85 14.41 14.49
CA LEU A 140 9.23 13.75 15.74
C LEU A 140 9.87 12.39 15.46
N SER A 141 10.92 12.06 16.18
CA SER A 141 11.64 10.79 16.04
C SER A 141 11.14 9.77 17.06
N PRO A 142 10.78 8.54 16.67
CA PRO A 142 10.31 7.51 17.60
C PRO A 142 11.40 7.05 18.60
N TYR A 143 12.66 7.43 18.34
CA TYR A 143 13.82 7.11 19.20
C TYR A 143 14.12 8.19 20.25
N LYS A 144 13.60 9.41 20.06
CA LYS A 144 13.88 10.57 20.93
C LYS A 144 12.62 11.11 21.60
N ASP A 145 11.50 10.97 20.92
CA ASP A 145 10.22 11.50 21.34
C ASP A 145 9.27 10.35 21.76
N PRO A 146 8.19 10.64 22.49
CA PRO A 146 7.22 9.63 22.91
C PRO A 146 6.56 8.87 21.76
N ILE A 147 6.49 9.50 20.56
CA ILE A 147 5.95 8.96 19.31
C ILE A 147 6.70 9.58 18.13
N GLY A 148 6.92 8.83 17.07
CA GLY A 148 7.37 9.34 15.78
C GLY A 148 6.19 9.96 15.03
N LEU A 149 6.47 11.07 14.31
CA LEU A 149 5.50 11.77 13.47
C LEU A 149 6.20 12.26 12.20
N ALA A 150 5.65 11.95 11.05
CA ALA A 150 6.09 12.51 9.78
C ALA A 150 4.89 12.91 8.90
N LEU A 151 5.16 13.81 7.97
CA LEU A 151 4.25 14.22 6.91
C LEU A 151 4.79 13.71 5.58
N TYR A 152 3.89 13.22 4.76
CA TYR A 152 4.15 12.64 3.46
C TYR A 152 3.33 13.37 2.40
N PHE A 153 3.92 13.56 1.23
CA PHE A 153 3.27 14.09 0.05
C PHE A 153 3.83 13.42 -1.20
N GLU A 154 2.96 12.89 -2.07
CA GLU A 154 3.32 12.29 -3.36
C GLU A 154 2.34 12.77 -4.43
N PRO A 155 2.75 13.57 -5.40
CA PRO A 155 2.07 13.75 -6.67
C PRO A 155 2.53 12.69 -7.67
N ALA A 156 1.58 12.11 -8.43
CA ALA A 156 1.83 11.26 -9.58
C ALA A 156 1.22 11.87 -10.84
N VAL A 157 1.86 11.64 -11.99
CA VAL A 157 1.40 12.11 -13.29
C VAL A 157 1.59 11.01 -14.33
N GLY A 158 0.49 10.55 -14.88
CA GLY A 158 0.40 9.63 -16.00
C GLY A 158 -0.28 10.25 -17.22
N ASP A 159 -0.57 9.45 -18.21
CA ASP A 159 -1.30 9.87 -19.42
C ASP A 159 -2.83 9.71 -19.28
N GLN A 160 -3.28 8.82 -18.39
CA GLN A 160 -4.67 8.56 -18.08
C GLN A 160 -5.08 9.12 -16.71
N GLU A 161 -4.13 9.26 -15.78
CA GLU A 161 -4.40 9.65 -14.40
C GLU A 161 -3.41 10.70 -13.87
N THR A 162 -3.84 11.43 -12.85
CA THR A 162 -3.02 12.33 -12.04
C THR A 162 -3.48 12.22 -10.60
N GLU A 163 -2.56 11.90 -9.70
CA GLU A 163 -2.83 11.67 -8.29
C GLU A 163 -2.14 12.71 -7.41
N LEU A 164 -2.77 13.00 -6.27
CA LEU A 164 -2.18 13.81 -5.21
C LEU A 164 -2.44 13.11 -3.88
N GLU A 165 -1.41 12.54 -3.28
CA GLU A 165 -1.51 11.81 -2.03
C GLU A 165 -0.86 12.56 -0.86
N TRP A 166 -1.52 12.57 0.29
CA TRP A 166 -1.03 13.08 1.57
C TRP A 166 -1.18 12.04 2.66
N LYS A 167 -0.12 11.86 3.47
CA LYS A 167 -0.19 10.97 4.64
C LYS A 167 0.31 11.68 5.90
N ILE A 168 -0.30 11.31 7.01
CA ILE A 168 0.24 11.52 8.35
C ILE A 168 0.77 10.18 8.83
N LEU A 169 2.07 10.10 9.11
CA LEU A 169 2.74 8.88 9.55
C LEU A 169 2.99 8.97 11.05
N LEU A 170 2.57 7.94 11.78
CA LEU A 170 2.81 7.79 13.22
C LEU A 170 3.56 6.48 13.47
N GLN A 171 4.50 6.51 14.43
CA GLN A 171 5.27 5.32 14.81
C GLN A 171 5.52 5.29 16.31
N LYS A 172 5.42 4.11 16.91
CA LYS A 172 5.78 3.89 18.30
C LYS A 172 6.59 2.60 18.44
N ASN A 173 7.74 2.73 19.11
CA ASN A 173 8.63 1.63 19.37
C ASN A 173 8.60 1.22 20.85
N TRP A 174 8.73 -0.09 21.12
CA TRP A 174 8.85 -0.69 22.43
C TRP A 174 9.89 -1.83 22.42
N LEU A 175 10.26 -2.33 23.56
CA LEU A 175 11.18 -3.46 23.76
C LEU A 175 12.52 -3.25 23.06
N GLU A 176 13.12 -2.08 23.22
CA GLU A 176 14.40 -1.72 22.58
C GLU A 176 14.29 -1.81 21.04
N ASP A 177 13.27 -1.17 20.49
CA ASP A 177 12.95 -1.11 19.06
C ASP A 177 12.69 -2.49 18.41
N ARG A 178 12.35 -3.49 19.22
CA ARG A 178 11.98 -4.82 18.72
C ARG A 178 10.50 -4.95 18.37
N LEU A 179 9.64 -4.18 19.01
CA LEU A 179 8.21 -4.12 18.71
C LEU A 179 7.90 -2.72 18.18
N VAL A 180 7.47 -2.66 16.93
CA VAL A 180 7.15 -1.43 16.21
C VAL A 180 5.68 -1.45 15.82
N TRP A 181 4.97 -0.40 16.19
CA TRP A 181 3.64 -0.08 15.68
C TRP A 181 3.73 1.15 14.80
N ALA A 182 3.05 1.11 13.67
CA ALA A 182 2.90 2.25 12.77
C ALA A 182 1.42 2.45 12.39
N LEU A 183 1.05 3.70 12.13
CA LEU A 183 -0.24 4.11 11.61
C LEU A 183 -0.05 5.20 10.56
N ASN A 184 -0.63 5.00 9.40
CA ASN A 184 -0.73 6.03 8.36
C ASN A 184 -2.20 6.44 8.21
N VAL A 185 -2.45 7.72 8.09
CA VAL A 185 -3.75 8.27 7.72
C VAL A 185 -3.55 9.01 6.41
N ASN A 186 -4.18 8.51 5.36
CA ASN A 186 -4.01 8.95 3.99
C ASN A 186 -5.27 9.68 3.52
N TYR A 187 -5.06 10.65 2.67
CA TYR A 187 -6.06 11.20 1.79
C TYR A 187 -5.46 11.37 0.40
N GLU A 188 -6.16 10.86 -0.59
CA GLU A 188 -5.76 10.91 -1.98
C GLU A 188 -6.85 11.55 -2.82
N LEU A 189 -6.42 12.31 -3.82
CA LEU A 189 -7.26 12.84 -4.87
C LEU A 189 -6.73 12.31 -6.20
N GLU A 190 -7.57 11.60 -6.87
CA GLU A 190 -7.32 11.08 -8.20
C GLU A 190 -8.13 11.83 -9.25
N TYR A 191 -7.53 12.02 -10.39
CA TYR A 191 -8.15 12.57 -11.59
C TYR A 191 -7.87 11.58 -12.70
N GLU A 192 -8.89 10.81 -13.05
CA GLU A 192 -8.83 9.82 -14.11
C GLU A 192 -9.46 10.33 -15.39
N LYS A 193 -8.91 9.93 -16.52
CA LYS A 193 -9.42 10.29 -17.83
C LYS A 193 -10.36 9.21 -18.32
N GLU A 194 -11.65 9.57 -18.34
CA GLU A 194 -12.70 8.75 -18.92
C GLU A 194 -12.78 8.86 -20.46
N GLU A 195 -13.73 8.14 -21.04
CA GLU A 195 -14.04 8.25 -22.46
C GLU A 195 -14.44 9.69 -22.84
N GLU A 196 -14.17 10.10 -24.09
CA GLU A 196 -14.49 11.43 -24.64
C GLU A 196 -13.73 12.64 -24.06
N ASP A 197 -12.53 12.44 -23.44
CA ASP A 197 -11.71 13.50 -22.82
C ASP A 197 -12.37 14.17 -21.58
N GLU A 198 -13.34 13.55 -20.94
CA GLU A 198 -13.85 13.97 -19.64
C GLU A 198 -12.92 13.43 -18.52
N TRP A 199 -12.77 14.22 -17.46
CA TRP A 199 -11.98 13.85 -16.30
C TRP A 199 -12.92 13.59 -15.12
N GLU A 200 -12.89 12.41 -14.59
CA GLU A 200 -13.51 12.11 -13.31
C GLU A 200 -12.55 12.42 -12.17
N ARG A 201 -13.12 12.73 -11.02
CA ARG A 201 -12.35 13.00 -9.81
C ARG A 201 -12.84 12.12 -8.69
N GLU A 202 -11.93 11.35 -8.13
CA GLU A 202 -12.19 10.52 -6.98
C GLU A 202 -11.41 10.99 -5.77
N GLY A 203 -11.90 10.66 -4.60
CA GLY A 203 -11.23 10.93 -3.34
C GLY A 203 -11.18 9.67 -2.50
N MET A 204 -9.99 9.30 -2.05
CA MET A 204 -9.81 8.15 -1.19
C MET A 204 -9.36 8.58 0.20
N PHE A 205 -10.05 8.08 1.22
CA PHE A 205 -9.62 8.23 2.61
C PHE A 205 -9.26 6.87 3.16
N GLU A 206 -8.02 6.73 3.54
CA GLU A 206 -7.48 5.45 3.95
C GLU A 206 -6.73 5.53 5.26
N TRP A 207 -6.65 4.42 5.95
CA TRP A 207 -5.68 4.27 7.02
C TRP A 207 -5.11 2.86 7.06
N PHE A 208 -3.79 2.81 7.24
CA PHE A 208 -3.02 1.59 7.37
C PHE A 208 -2.46 1.52 8.79
N THR A 209 -2.48 0.37 9.38
CA THR A 209 -1.76 0.16 10.65
C THR A 209 -1.08 -1.19 10.67
N GLY A 210 0.12 -1.21 11.20
CA GLY A 210 0.93 -2.41 11.30
C GLY A 210 1.54 -2.57 12.69
N LEU A 211 1.68 -3.81 13.13
CA LEU A 211 2.42 -4.20 14.33
C LEU A 211 3.43 -5.28 13.96
N SER A 212 4.72 -4.98 14.09
CA SER A 212 5.82 -5.88 13.72
C SER A 212 6.73 -6.17 14.92
N TYR A 213 7.15 -7.42 15.07
CA TYR A 213 8.07 -7.86 16.10
C TYR A 213 9.33 -8.49 15.51
N ARG A 214 10.49 -7.95 15.87
CA ARG A 214 11.81 -8.50 15.52
C ARG A 214 12.15 -9.66 16.43
N PHE A 215 11.91 -10.87 15.95
CA PHE A 215 12.14 -12.11 16.72
C PHE A 215 13.56 -12.66 16.57
N MET A 216 14.30 -12.27 15.51
CA MET A 216 15.73 -12.56 15.31
C MET A 216 16.48 -11.29 14.89
N ARG A 217 17.81 -11.35 14.83
CA ARG A 217 18.65 -10.19 14.49
C ARG A 217 18.22 -9.49 13.21
N ASN A 218 17.88 -10.26 12.18
CA ASN A 218 17.59 -9.78 10.83
C ASN A 218 16.14 -10.04 10.39
N TRP A 219 15.31 -10.64 11.24
CA TRP A 219 13.97 -11.05 10.86
C TRP A 219 12.91 -10.43 11.76
N SER A 220 11.91 -9.87 11.12
CA SER A 220 10.70 -9.39 11.77
C SER A 220 9.48 -10.05 11.15
N ALA A 221 8.40 -10.17 11.91
CA ALA A 221 7.11 -10.59 11.42
C ALA A 221 6.02 -9.75 12.09
N GLY A 222 4.96 -9.49 11.36
CA GLY A 222 3.90 -8.62 11.81
C GLY A 222 2.55 -8.94 11.20
N LEU A 223 1.60 -8.08 11.53
CA LEU A 223 0.28 -8.01 10.92
C LEU A 223 0.05 -6.58 10.46
N GLU A 224 -0.59 -6.45 9.30
CA GLU A 224 -1.03 -5.18 8.75
C GLU A 224 -2.53 -5.19 8.52
N PHE A 225 -3.16 -4.05 8.75
CA PHE A 225 -4.56 -3.80 8.48
C PHE A 225 -4.67 -2.55 7.62
N TRP A 226 -5.50 -2.61 6.60
CA TRP A 226 -5.84 -1.51 5.71
C TRP A 226 -7.35 -1.30 5.69
N ASN A 227 -7.77 -0.06 5.79
CA ASN A 227 -9.13 0.37 5.59
C ASN A 227 -9.17 1.42 4.50
N HIS A 228 -10.03 1.23 3.52
CA HIS A 228 -10.25 2.10 2.38
C HIS A 228 -11.67 2.65 2.40
N HIS A 229 -11.81 3.93 2.09
CA HIS A 229 -13.08 4.61 1.85
C HIS A 229 -12.97 5.40 0.56
N GLU A 230 -13.89 5.16 -0.35
CA GLU A 230 -13.95 5.82 -1.63
C GLU A 230 -15.06 6.86 -1.68
N PHE A 231 -14.79 7.96 -2.38
CA PHE A 231 -15.68 9.11 -2.52
C PHE A 231 -15.71 9.58 -3.97
N GLY A 232 -16.73 9.18 -4.73
CA GLY A 232 -16.98 9.70 -6.07
C GLY A 232 -17.13 11.22 -6.05
N ASN A 233 -16.56 11.89 -7.05
CA ASN A 233 -16.41 13.34 -7.07
C ASN A 233 -15.75 13.92 -5.81
N ALA A 234 -14.94 13.13 -5.09
CA ALA A 234 -14.28 13.43 -3.82
C ALA A 234 -15.23 13.90 -2.70
N THR A 235 -16.53 13.62 -2.80
CA THR A 235 -17.54 14.08 -1.83
C THR A 235 -18.67 13.09 -1.57
N VAL A 236 -18.98 12.20 -2.49
CA VAL A 236 -20.05 11.21 -2.35
C VAL A 236 -19.45 9.90 -1.86
N HIS A 237 -19.70 9.54 -0.62
CA HIS A 237 -19.18 8.30 -0.05
C HIS A 237 -19.84 7.10 -0.74
N GLU A 238 -19.05 6.25 -1.37
CA GLU A 238 -19.52 5.14 -2.18
C GLU A 238 -19.48 3.83 -1.41
N HIS A 239 -18.30 3.44 -0.94
CA HIS A 239 -18.13 2.24 -0.15
C HIS A 239 -16.96 2.34 0.83
N SER A 240 -16.78 1.30 1.64
CA SER A 240 -15.58 1.07 2.43
C SER A 240 -15.18 -0.40 2.39
N ALA A 241 -13.89 -0.66 2.18
CA ALA A 241 -13.30 -1.99 2.21
C ALA A 241 -12.29 -2.13 3.35
N TYR A 242 -12.05 -3.37 3.78
CA TYR A 242 -11.16 -3.68 4.91
C TYR A 242 -10.30 -4.87 4.57
N PHE A 243 -9.02 -4.78 4.88
CA PHE A 243 -8.04 -5.82 4.57
C PHE A 243 -7.19 -6.14 5.79
N LEU A 244 -6.79 -7.38 5.93
CA LEU A 244 -5.94 -7.84 7.03
C LEU A 244 -5.01 -8.94 6.55
N GLY A 245 -3.76 -8.92 6.99
CA GLY A 245 -2.85 -10.02 6.71
C GLY A 245 -1.48 -9.89 7.33
N PRO A 246 -0.67 -10.97 7.22
CA PRO A 246 0.67 -11.02 7.78
C PRO A 246 1.70 -10.34 6.88
N THR A 247 2.77 -9.87 7.53
CA THR A 247 4.00 -9.42 6.87
C THR A 247 5.21 -10.08 7.49
N VAL A 248 6.26 -10.30 6.68
CA VAL A 248 7.55 -10.77 7.12
C VAL A 248 8.65 -9.95 6.45
N HIS A 249 9.66 -9.58 7.23
CA HIS A 249 10.75 -8.74 6.78
C HIS A 249 12.10 -9.36 7.13
N TYR A 250 13.03 -9.26 6.19
CA TYR A 250 14.45 -9.56 6.38
C TYR A 250 15.29 -8.31 6.12
N GLY A 251 16.05 -7.86 7.14
CA GLY A 251 16.97 -6.74 7.01
C GLY A 251 18.43 -7.21 7.00
N GLY A 252 19.12 -7.02 5.87
CA GLY A 252 20.53 -7.28 5.68
C GLY A 252 21.41 -6.04 5.94
N GLU A 253 22.69 -6.09 5.61
CA GLU A 253 23.61 -4.94 5.73
C GLU A 253 23.52 -3.98 4.53
N ARG A 254 23.19 -4.48 3.35
CA ARG A 254 23.15 -3.74 2.10
C ARG A 254 21.85 -3.88 1.34
N TRP A 255 21.01 -4.81 1.74
CA TRP A 255 19.72 -5.06 1.13
C TRP A 255 18.75 -5.59 2.18
N TRP A 256 17.50 -5.36 1.94
CA TRP A 256 16.40 -5.89 2.73
C TRP A 256 15.29 -6.39 1.82
N ALA A 257 14.38 -7.17 2.34
CA ALA A 257 13.18 -7.61 1.63
C ALA A 257 12.01 -7.76 2.59
N THR A 258 10.83 -7.35 2.13
CA THR A 258 9.57 -7.50 2.83
C THR A 258 8.56 -8.20 1.94
N LEU A 259 7.88 -9.18 2.51
CA LEU A 259 6.76 -9.87 1.89
C LEU A 259 5.53 -9.66 2.75
N GLY A 260 4.46 -9.13 2.16
CA GLY A 260 3.16 -8.96 2.79
C GLY A 260 2.06 -9.66 2.02
N PHE A 261 1.01 -10.01 2.73
CA PHE A 261 -0.23 -10.54 2.19
C PHE A 261 -1.39 -9.83 2.88
N LEU A 262 -2.38 -9.38 2.11
CA LEU A 262 -3.64 -8.88 2.64
C LEU A 262 -4.80 -9.63 1.98
N GLN A 263 -5.84 -9.87 2.77
CA GLN A 263 -7.10 -10.45 2.32
C GLN A 263 -8.23 -9.47 2.63
N GLN A 264 -9.09 -9.23 1.64
CA GLN A 264 -10.31 -8.46 1.85
C GLN A 264 -11.24 -9.18 2.83
N LEU A 265 -11.72 -8.44 3.84
CA LEU A 265 -12.63 -8.95 4.85
C LEU A 265 -14.09 -8.69 4.42
N PRO A 266 -15.01 -9.67 4.62
CA PRO A 266 -16.42 -9.52 4.23
C PRO A 266 -17.20 -8.67 5.27
N VAL A 267 -16.68 -7.47 5.57
CA VAL A 267 -17.25 -6.54 6.56
C VAL A 267 -17.35 -5.12 6.03
N GLY A 268 -17.12 -4.95 4.72
CA GLY A 268 -17.24 -3.66 4.04
C GLY A 268 -18.64 -3.05 4.16
N GLN A 269 -18.78 -1.79 3.81
CA GLN A 269 -20.04 -1.05 3.87
C GLN A 269 -20.27 -0.32 2.56
N ALA A 270 -21.48 -0.45 2.03
CA ALA A 270 -21.95 0.25 0.84
C ALA A 270 -22.79 1.47 1.22
N PHE A 271 -22.50 2.62 0.67
CA PHE A 271 -23.19 3.88 0.93
C PHE A 271 -23.95 4.37 -0.31
N SER A 272 -23.39 4.23 -1.51
CA SER A 272 -24.09 4.49 -2.76
C SER A 272 -25.19 3.44 -3.02
N GLN A 273 -26.10 3.71 -3.96
CA GLN A 273 -27.15 2.75 -4.32
C GLN A 273 -26.56 1.58 -5.10
N GLU A 274 -25.61 1.85 -5.97
CA GLU A 274 -24.88 0.90 -6.79
C GLU A 274 -24.12 -0.09 -5.93
N ASN A 275 -23.25 0.40 -5.06
CA ASN A 275 -22.49 -0.43 -4.13
C ASN A 275 -23.37 -1.26 -3.18
N LYS A 276 -24.61 -0.82 -2.85
CA LYS A 276 -25.57 -1.63 -2.10
C LYS A 276 -26.09 -2.83 -2.88
N GLU A 277 -26.21 -2.70 -4.19
CA GLU A 277 -26.63 -3.80 -5.06
C GLU A 277 -25.52 -4.84 -5.22
N PHE A 278 -24.27 -4.39 -5.38
CA PHE A 278 -23.08 -5.26 -5.35
C PHE A 278 -22.93 -5.96 -4.00
N ALA A 279 -22.99 -5.23 -2.89
CA ALA A 279 -22.88 -5.79 -1.56
C ALA A 279 -23.98 -6.85 -1.26
N ALA A 280 -25.18 -6.65 -1.78
CA ALA A 280 -26.27 -7.65 -1.65
C ALA A 280 -25.99 -8.91 -2.46
N HIS A 281 -25.24 -8.80 -3.58
CA HIS A 281 -24.88 -9.93 -4.44
C HIS A 281 -23.63 -10.66 -3.90
N ASP A 282 -22.59 -9.95 -3.50
CA ASP A 282 -21.26 -10.48 -3.22
C ASP A 282 -20.90 -10.55 -1.72
N GLY A 283 -21.81 -10.19 -0.83
CA GLY A 283 -21.63 -10.35 0.61
C GLY A 283 -20.67 -9.40 1.27
N TYR A 284 -20.63 -8.13 0.85
CA TYR A 284 -19.75 -7.06 1.35
C TYR A 284 -18.26 -7.27 1.04
N ILE A 285 -17.96 -8.03 0.00
CA ILE A 285 -16.69 -8.01 -0.73
C ILE A 285 -16.92 -7.14 -1.94
N PHE A 286 -16.20 -6.01 -2.00
CA PHE A 286 -16.28 -5.07 -3.12
C PHE A 286 -15.36 -5.54 -4.23
N GLY A 287 -15.73 -6.61 -4.93
CA GLY A 287 -14.96 -7.26 -5.93
C GLY A 287 -15.18 -6.72 -7.34
N ASP A 288 -15.91 -5.64 -7.48
CA ASP A 288 -15.96 -4.76 -8.64
C ASP A 288 -14.90 -3.66 -8.53
N GLU A 289 -14.68 -3.14 -7.32
CA GLU A 289 -13.73 -2.08 -7.01
C GLU A 289 -12.38 -2.64 -6.52
N HIS A 290 -12.40 -3.71 -5.71
CA HIS A 290 -11.22 -4.26 -5.06
C HIS A 290 -11.02 -5.74 -5.29
N GLU A 291 -9.76 -6.15 -5.37
CA GLU A 291 -9.39 -7.55 -5.39
C GLU A 291 -9.51 -8.19 -4.00
N LYS A 292 -9.68 -9.52 -4.00
CA LYS A 292 -9.78 -10.30 -2.75
C LYS A 292 -8.46 -10.41 -2.02
N TYR A 293 -7.35 -10.50 -2.76
CA TYR A 293 -6.02 -10.79 -2.23
C TYR A 293 -4.98 -9.85 -2.80
N TYR A 294 -4.13 -9.34 -1.92
CA TYR A 294 -2.97 -8.55 -2.27
C TYR A 294 -1.71 -9.24 -1.76
N VAL A 295 -0.73 -9.44 -2.62
CA VAL A 295 0.59 -9.96 -2.26
C VAL A 295 1.63 -8.94 -2.70
N ARG A 296 2.39 -8.37 -1.76
CA ARG A 296 3.42 -7.38 -2.08
C ARG A 296 4.79 -7.86 -1.64
N VAL A 297 5.74 -7.76 -2.55
CA VAL A 297 7.18 -7.90 -2.28
C VAL A 297 7.84 -6.54 -2.47
N ARG A 298 8.63 -6.11 -1.48
CA ARG A 298 9.53 -4.96 -1.61
C ARG A 298 10.96 -5.44 -1.39
N ILE A 299 11.90 -4.95 -2.17
CA ILE A 299 13.34 -5.26 -2.04
C ILE A 299 14.10 -3.95 -2.15
N GLY A 300 14.86 -3.60 -1.13
CA GLY A 300 15.66 -2.37 -1.09
C GLY A 300 17.16 -2.65 -1.08
N PHE A 301 17.92 -1.75 -1.71
CA PHE A 301 19.39 -1.80 -1.83
C PHE A 301 19.99 -0.46 -1.44
N ASN A 302 20.70 -0.42 -0.32
CA ASN A 302 21.37 0.77 0.23
C ASN A 302 22.76 1.00 -0.39
N PHE A 303 23.09 2.29 -0.73
CA PHE A 303 24.42 2.67 -1.26
C PHE A 303 24.82 4.13 -1.03
#